data_124187b93478a8e76d79408beaac70f1
#
_entry.id   124187b93478a8e76d79408beaac70f1
#
_cell.length_a   1.000
_cell.length_b   1.000
_cell.length_c   1.000
_cell.angle_alpha   90.00
_cell.angle_beta   90.00
_cell.angle_gamma   90.00
#
_symmetry.space_group_name_H-M   'P 1'
#
loop_
_entity.id
_entity.type
_entity.pdbx_description
1 polymer ?
#
loop_
_entity_poly.entity_id
_entity_poly.type
_entity_poly.pdbx_seq_one_letter_code
_entity_poly.pdbx_strand_id
1 'polypeptide(L)'
;MRKLFAFAFLSILSAASFGRAYYISSSGGDDSNDGSQAAPLKTIAAAPKENSEIYLKRGDVFYGPITKFKNCKISAYGEGPMPVISGFKIVKNPDAWERQPNDVWRIDLTKPENFDGYFAEGKANNIGAVYDMSSDKLYGHLVCRYNQLNSYGDFWVSGDVNRVNVQDKKENFRYLYFRSKGNPSSGGAKIAFSTYGTGVTNLENCEVDSVAVTGFGVHGVARAWNCKFKNMRVDIIGGSVQLGYAHWVRLGNGFEFWVSDKRPCSNNLVEGCTVSRTYDCGSTIQGIANGDMLIENVKFIGNTFIHCRQAFEHFIRSKEGTAKYSDCEFSSNRCFEMGENEFSTPETRDAALLSYERKPITGLSINKNFFWGSSAYCNQYCTAEMSENTFYVFKDQYLLFNRWQPQDAVFADEEGGIDKMRKVLGNESDKIFIVDRGDSQLRSKIISEHFKGAEDDIKRLCK
;
A
#
# COMPACT_ATOMS: atom_id res chain seq x y z
N MET A 1 29.04 55.52 -3.85
CA MET A 1 29.61 54.25 -3.34
C MET A 1 28.54 53.50 -2.56
N ARG A 2 27.87 52.57 -3.19
CA ARG A 2 26.86 51.67 -2.56
C ARG A 2 27.58 50.38 -2.21
N LYS A 3 27.69 50.05 -0.91
CA LYS A 3 28.23 48.79 -0.44
C LYS A 3 27.16 47.70 -0.57
N LEU A 4 27.38 46.72 -1.45
CA LEU A 4 26.63 45.46 -1.46
C LEU A 4 27.07 44.61 -0.29
N PHE A 5 26.18 44.31 0.63
CA PHE A 5 26.33 43.23 1.61
C PHE A 5 25.81 41.93 0.99
N ALA A 6 26.74 41.03 0.66
CA ALA A 6 26.41 39.66 0.30
C ALA A 6 26.19 38.86 1.60
N PHE A 7 24.92 38.47 1.86
CA PHE A 7 24.61 37.49 2.89
C PHE A 7 24.87 36.11 2.31
N ALA A 8 25.96 35.47 2.72
CA ALA A 8 26.15 34.04 2.47
C ALA A 8 25.29 33.26 3.45
N PHE A 9 24.19 32.65 2.93
CA PHE A 9 23.46 31.64 3.67
C PHE A 9 24.31 30.37 3.74
N LEU A 10 24.96 30.16 4.87
CA LEU A 10 25.61 28.90 5.21
C LEU A 10 24.48 27.93 5.63
N SER A 11 23.99 27.09 4.70
CA SER A 11 23.14 25.96 5.04
C SER A 11 24.01 24.95 5.80
N ILE A 12 23.92 24.96 7.10
CA ILE A 12 24.46 23.91 7.96
C ILE A 12 23.51 22.70 7.72
N LEU A 13 23.91 21.78 6.82
CA LEU A 13 23.40 20.44 6.85
C LEU A 13 23.86 19.82 8.18
N SER A 14 23.01 19.89 9.20
CA SER A 14 23.19 19.06 10.38
C SER A 14 22.96 17.62 9.92
N ALA A 15 24.04 16.85 9.73
CA ALA A 15 23.95 15.40 9.68
C ALA A 15 23.29 14.98 11.01
N ALA A 16 22.07 14.48 10.94
CA ALA A 16 21.41 13.92 12.12
C ALA A 16 22.29 12.75 12.59
N SER A 17 22.99 12.95 13.69
CA SER A 17 23.72 11.87 14.36
C SER A 17 22.65 11.03 15.06
N PHE A 18 22.26 9.93 14.45
CA PHE A 18 21.51 8.87 15.12
C PHE A 18 22.44 8.29 16.21
N GLY A 19 21.88 7.85 17.33
CA GLY A 19 22.65 7.35 18.46
C GLY A 19 23.35 6.00 18.20
N ARG A 20 23.41 5.14 19.23
CA ARG A 20 24.05 3.82 19.14
C ARG A 20 23.36 2.92 18.10
N ALA A 21 24.19 2.12 17.39
CA ALA A 21 23.71 1.06 16.47
C ALA A 21 23.30 -0.20 17.23
N TYR A 22 22.14 -0.76 16.83
CA TYR A 22 21.64 -2.05 17.33
C TYR A 22 21.34 -2.96 16.14
N TYR A 23 21.83 -4.19 16.21
CA TYR A 23 21.67 -5.22 15.21
C TYR A 23 20.61 -6.21 15.66
N ILE A 24 19.71 -6.61 14.75
CA ILE A 24 18.61 -7.51 15.05
C ILE A 24 18.60 -8.66 14.04
N SER A 25 18.54 -9.89 14.53
CA SER A 25 18.43 -11.10 13.72
C SER A 25 17.39 -12.05 14.31
N SER A 26 16.28 -12.26 13.59
CA SER A 26 15.25 -13.20 14.03
C SER A 26 15.73 -14.66 13.99
N SER A 27 16.71 -14.98 13.14
CA SER A 27 17.27 -16.32 12.97
C SER A 27 18.44 -16.64 13.90
N GLY A 28 19.17 -15.63 14.40
CA GLY A 28 20.40 -15.87 15.17
C GLY A 28 20.56 -14.92 16.37
N GLY A 29 19.57 -14.11 16.72
CA GLY A 29 19.61 -13.20 17.85
C GLY A 29 18.95 -13.76 19.11
N ASP A 30 19.19 -13.04 20.22
CA ASP A 30 18.54 -13.26 21.51
C ASP A 30 18.28 -11.89 22.15
N ASP A 31 17.09 -11.68 22.71
CA ASP A 31 16.72 -10.38 23.29
C ASP A 31 17.45 -10.07 24.62
N SER A 32 18.18 -11.03 25.18
CA SER A 32 19.11 -10.83 26.29
C SER A 32 20.48 -10.30 25.87
N ASN A 33 20.79 -10.26 24.56
CA ASN A 33 22.04 -9.75 24.01
C ASN A 33 22.11 -8.21 24.10
N ASP A 34 23.31 -7.67 23.92
CA ASP A 34 23.56 -6.21 23.98
C ASP A 34 23.18 -5.48 22.68
N GLY A 35 22.80 -6.19 21.63
CA GLY A 35 22.44 -5.65 20.33
C GLY A 35 23.64 -5.25 19.45
N SER A 36 24.85 -5.66 19.79
CA SER A 36 26.01 -5.53 18.89
C SER A 36 25.85 -6.44 17.66
N GLN A 37 26.64 -6.23 16.61
CA GLN A 37 26.59 -7.10 15.43
C GLN A 37 27.00 -8.55 15.73
N ALA A 38 27.89 -8.74 16.72
CA ALA A 38 28.34 -10.06 17.18
C ALA A 38 27.33 -10.77 18.11
N ALA A 39 26.51 -9.97 18.81
CA ALA A 39 25.48 -10.44 19.73
C ALA A 39 24.16 -9.68 19.47
N PRO A 40 23.46 -9.98 18.34
CA PRO A 40 22.27 -9.25 17.92
C PRO A 40 21.06 -9.56 18.81
N LEU A 41 20.14 -8.59 18.91
CA LEU A 41 18.81 -8.83 19.47
C LEU A 41 18.00 -9.75 18.53
N LYS A 42 16.98 -10.41 19.05
CA LYS A 42 16.10 -11.29 18.27
C LYS A 42 14.91 -10.55 17.66
N THR A 43 14.31 -9.63 18.41
CA THR A 43 13.06 -8.98 18.02
C THR A 43 13.21 -7.47 17.87
N ILE A 44 12.42 -6.87 16.97
CA ILE A 44 12.33 -5.42 16.82
C ILE A 44 11.75 -4.77 18.10
N ALA A 45 10.98 -5.53 18.88
CA ALA A 45 10.39 -5.05 20.12
C ALA A 45 11.44 -4.74 21.21
N ALA A 46 12.53 -5.50 21.25
CA ALA A 46 13.63 -5.33 22.19
C ALA A 46 14.52 -4.12 21.87
N ALA A 47 14.47 -3.59 20.62
CA ALA A 47 15.29 -2.47 20.23
C ALA A 47 14.83 -1.16 20.89
N PRO A 48 15.77 -0.25 21.25
CA PRO A 48 15.44 1.11 21.68
C PRO A 48 14.62 1.84 20.64
N LYS A 49 13.59 2.55 21.09
CA LYS A 49 12.62 3.21 20.21
C LYS A 49 12.99 4.66 19.88
N GLU A 50 14.04 5.18 20.47
CA GLU A 50 14.45 6.58 20.29
C GLU A 50 15.96 6.70 20.08
N ASN A 51 16.34 7.68 19.25
CA ASN A 51 17.72 8.12 19.05
C ASN A 51 18.70 6.97 18.75
N SER A 52 18.34 6.06 17.83
CA SER A 52 19.09 4.83 17.57
C SER A 52 19.16 4.50 16.09
N GLU A 53 20.21 3.78 15.70
CA GLU A 53 20.30 3.10 14.42
C GLU A 53 19.94 1.63 14.59
N ILE A 54 18.96 1.16 13.85
CA ILE A 54 18.44 -0.21 13.93
C ILE A 54 18.75 -0.92 12.61
N TYR A 55 19.53 -2.00 12.68
CA TYR A 55 19.94 -2.78 11.53
C TYR A 55 19.31 -4.17 11.57
N LEU A 56 18.44 -4.46 10.61
CA LEU A 56 17.73 -5.73 10.44
C LEU A 56 18.53 -6.65 9.52
N LYS A 57 18.75 -7.90 9.93
CA LYS A 57 19.53 -8.86 9.14
C LYS A 57 18.82 -9.21 7.83
N ARG A 58 19.53 -9.11 6.73
CA ARG A 58 19.05 -9.56 5.41
C ARG A 58 18.76 -11.07 5.44
N GLY A 59 17.69 -11.49 4.75
CA GLY A 59 17.22 -12.87 4.75
C GLY A 59 16.30 -13.25 5.90
N ASP A 60 16.23 -12.43 6.95
CA ASP A 60 15.37 -12.68 8.10
C ASP A 60 13.93 -12.16 7.90
N VAL A 61 12.97 -12.84 8.56
CA VAL A 61 11.56 -12.43 8.62
C VAL A 61 11.24 -12.05 10.06
N PHE A 62 10.69 -10.85 10.24
CA PHE A 62 10.26 -10.31 11.51
C PHE A 62 8.74 -10.21 11.52
N TYR A 63 8.08 -10.92 12.43
CA TYR A 63 6.62 -10.92 12.54
C TYR A 63 6.14 -9.80 13.45
N GLY A 64 5.22 -8.99 12.94
CA GLY A 64 4.69 -7.82 13.62
C GLY A 64 5.24 -6.49 13.09
N PRO A 65 4.70 -5.34 13.54
CA PRO A 65 4.99 -4.04 12.96
C PRO A 65 6.26 -3.40 13.50
N ILE A 66 6.88 -2.54 12.68
CA ILE A 66 7.78 -1.47 13.12
C ILE A 66 6.90 -0.32 13.62
N THR A 67 6.98 0.03 14.90
CA THR A 67 6.09 1.04 15.47
C THR A 67 6.71 1.85 16.61
N LYS A 68 6.29 3.13 16.73
CA LYS A 68 6.66 4.05 17.82
C LYS A 68 8.15 4.33 17.90
N PHE A 69 8.84 4.45 16.77
CA PHE A 69 10.22 4.92 16.71
C PHE A 69 10.28 6.43 16.51
N LYS A 70 11.23 7.06 17.17
CA LYS A 70 11.50 8.51 17.10
C LYS A 70 12.98 8.79 16.97
N ASN A 71 13.35 9.68 16.03
CA ASN A 71 14.74 10.03 15.74
C ASN A 71 15.61 8.78 15.47
N CYS A 72 15.11 7.85 14.67
CA CYS A 72 15.77 6.57 14.41
C CYS A 72 16.05 6.37 12.91
N LYS A 73 17.14 5.68 12.62
CA LYS A 73 17.39 5.08 11.32
C LYS A 73 17.12 3.58 11.41
N ILE A 74 16.31 3.02 10.51
CA ILE A 74 16.01 1.60 10.43
C ILE A 74 16.43 1.12 9.04
N SER A 75 17.37 0.18 8.97
CA SER A 75 17.91 -0.28 7.70
C SER A 75 18.30 -1.76 7.76
N ALA A 76 18.83 -2.29 6.65
CA ALA A 76 19.28 -3.68 6.56
C ALA A 76 20.80 -3.80 6.74
N TYR A 77 21.27 -4.97 7.21
CA TYR A 77 22.68 -5.33 7.23
C TYR A 77 22.92 -6.76 6.75
N GLY A 78 24.17 -7.06 6.40
CA GLY A 78 24.56 -8.35 5.84
C GLY A 78 24.23 -8.50 4.37
N GLU A 79 24.28 -9.71 3.86
CA GLU A 79 24.03 -10.06 2.47
C GLU A 79 22.72 -10.83 2.32
N GLY A 80 22.17 -10.87 1.10
CA GLY A 80 20.94 -11.57 0.77
C GLY A 80 19.74 -10.67 0.53
N PRO A 81 18.52 -11.25 0.47
CA PRO A 81 17.29 -10.49 0.24
C PRO A 81 17.00 -9.51 1.38
N MET A 82 16.18 -8.50 1.10
CA MET A 82 15.75 -7.54 2.12
C MET A 82 15.13 -8.25 3.33
N PRO A 83 15.35 -7.73 4.57
CA PRO A 83 14.62 -8.19 5.74
C PRO A 83 13.12 -7.93 5.54
N VAL A 84 12.29 -8.87 5.97
CA VAL A 84 10.83 -8.81 5.76
C VAL A 84 10.11 -8.54 7.08
N ILE A 85 9.31 -7.50 7.11
CA ILE A 85 8.34 -7.21 8.16
C ILE A 85 7.02 -7.82 7.73
N SER A 86 6.58 -8.85 8.44
CA SER A 86 5.45 -9.67 8.04
C SER A 86 4.28 -9.57 9.03
N GLY A 87 3.09 -9.27 8.50
CA GLY A 87 1.82 -9.35 9.21
C GLY A 87 1.07 -10.67 8.96
N PHE A 88 1.68 -11.63 8.30
CA PHE A 88 1.03 -12.88 7.99
C PHE A 88 0.85 -13.79 9.20
N LYS A 89 -0.38 -14.33 9.34
CA LYS A 89 -0.71 -15.50 10.12
C LYS A 89 -0.69 -16.71 9.19
N ILE A 90 0.21 -17.67 9.44
CA ILE A 90 0.50 -18.79 8.53
C ILE A 90 -0.11 -20.05 9.07
N VAL A 91 -0.90 -20.77 8.28
CA VAL A 91 -1.47 -22.06 8.67
C VAL A 91 -0.33 -23.07 8.80
N LYS A 92 -0.15 -23.60 10.02
CA LYS A 92 0.86 -24.59 10.37
C LYS A 92 0.30 -26.00 10.33
N ASN A 93 -0.94 -26.16 10.77
CA ASN A 93 -1.63 -27.44 10.82
C ASN A 93 -2.67 -27.54 9.69
N PRO A 94 -2.42 -28.33 8.63
CA PRO A 94 -3.39 -28.52 7.56
C PRO A 94 -4.72 -29.16 8.03
N ASP A 95 -4.69 -29.96 9.10
CA ASP A 95 -5.88 -30.64 9.64
C ASP A 95 -6.79 -29.70 10.45
N ALA A 96 -6.36 -28.46 10.67
CA ALA A 96 -7.18 -27.43 11.31
C ALA A 96 -8.34 -26.94 10.41
N TRP A 97 -8.30 -27.24 9.11
CA TRP A 97 -9.38 -26.95 8.20
C TRP A 97 -10.53 -27.95 8.35
N GLU A 98 -11.71 -27.45 8.64
CA GLU A 98 -12.96 -28.22 8.74
C GLU A 98 -13.78 -28.06 7.47
N ARG A 99 -14.13 -29.18 6.81
CA ARG A 99 -14.98 -29.17 5.63
C ARG A 99 -16.41 -28.77 6.00
N GLN A 100 -16.97 -27.87 5.20
CA GLN A 100 -18.36 -27.41 5.22
C GLN A 100 -19.07 -27.82 3.93
N PRO A 101 -20.41 -27.72 3.81
CA PRO A 101 -21.11 -27.93 2.55
C PRO A 101 -20.60 -27.01 1.43
N ASN A 102 -20.82 -27.42 0.17
CA ASN A 102 -20.58 -26.65 -1.06
C ASN A 102 -19.10 -26.25 -1.27
N ASP A 103 -18.17 -27.16 -0.99
CA ASP A 103 -16.72 -26.94 -1.13
C ASP A 103 -16.18 -25.76 -0.32
N VAL A 104 -16.84 -25.44 0.77
CA VAL A 104 -16.34 -24.44 1.72
C VAL A 104 -15.53 -25.13 2.81
N TRP A 105 -14.45 -24.52 3.22
CA TRP A 105 -13.60 -24.92 4.32
C TRP A 105 -13.56 -23.81 5.34
N ARG A 106 -13.57 -24.14 6.63
CA ARG A 106 -13.40 -23.14 7.69
C ARG A 106 -12.22 -23.46 8.57
N ILE A 107 -11.63 -22.41 9.17
CA ILE A 107 -10.59 -22.53 10.16
C ILE A 107 -10.87 -21.59 11.33
N ASP A 108 -10.65 -22.05 12.57
CA ASP A 108 -10.78 -21.22 13.78
C ASP A 108 -9.51 -20.37 13.98
N LEU A 109 -9.62 -19.06 13.73
CA LEU A 109 -8.52 -18.10 13.82
C LEU A 109 -8.07 -17.82 15.26
N THR A 110 -8.83 -18.28 16.27
CA THR A 110 -8.51 -18.07 17.69
C THR A 110 -7.67 -19.19 18.31
N LYS A 111 -7.30 -20.20 17.53
CA LYS A 111 -6.52 -21.38 17.95
C LYS A 111 -5.04 -21.19 17.60
N PRO A 112 -4.18 -20.65 18.52
CA PRO A 112 -2.80 -20.31 18.21
C PRO A 112 -1.96 -21.52 17.78
N GLU A 113 -2.28 -22.72 18.27
CA GLU A 113 -1.61 -23.97 17.93
C GLU A 113 -1.66 -24.33 16.43
N ASN A 114 -2.60 -23.74 15.68
CA ASN A 114 -2.78 -23.98 14.26
C ASN A 114 -1.96 -23.04 13.36
N PHE A 115 -1.27 -22.07 13.95
CA PHE A 115 -0.62 -21.01 13.18
C PHE A 115 0.82 -20.75 13.61
N ASP A 116 1.63 -20.33 12.64
CA ASP A 116 2.90 -19.65 12.84
C ASP A 116 2.76 -18.18 12.38
N GLY A 117 3.82 -17.39 12.55
CA GLY A 117 3.89 -16.03 12.04
C GLY A 117 3.41 -14.96 13.03
N TYR A 118 2.73 -13.93 12.51
CA TYR A 118 2.21 -12.87 13.36
C TYR A 118 0.88 -13.27 13.99
N PHE A 119 0.91 -13.44 15.29
CA PHE A 119 -0.27 -13.80 16.07
C PHE A 119 -0.63 -12.66 17.03
N ALA A 120 -1.65 -11.92 16.67
CA ALA A 120 -2.29 -10.95 17.55
C ALA A 120 -3.76 -11.31 17.71
N GLU A 121 -4.28 -11.13 18.90
CA GLU A 121 -5.66 -11.49 19.24
C GLU A 121 -6.70 -10.49 18.78
N GLY A 122 -7.97 -10.88 18.83
CA GLY A 122 -9.12 -10.01 18.61
C GLY A 122 -9.18 -9.48 17.18
N LYS A 123 -9.15 -8.18 17.01
CA LYS A 123 -9.32 -7.52 15.70
C LYS A 123 -8.28 -7.91 14.65
N ALA A 124 -7.13 -8.45 15.05
CA ALA A 124 -6.12 -8.92 14.09
C ALA A 124 -6.64 -10.05 13.20
N ASN A 125 -7.64 -10.78 13.65
CA ASN A 125 -8.32 -11.81 12.88
C ASN A 125 -9.31 -11.25 11.83
N ASN A 126 -9.44 -9.95 11.68
CA ASN A 126 -10.09 -9.30 10.56
C ASN A 126 -9.18 -9.42 9.32
N ILE A 127 -9.25 -10.57 8.69
CA ILE A 127 -8.37 -10.97 7.60
C ILE A 127 -8.69 -10.16 6.34
N GLY A 128 -7.67 -9.60 5.71
CA GLY A 128 -7.79 -8.82 4.48
C GLY A 128 -7.62 -9.63 3.19
N ALA A 129 -6.81 -10.70 3.24
CA ALA A 129 -6.54 -11.56 2.11
C ALA A 129 -6.12 -12.96 2.56
N VAL A 130 -6.34 -13.95 1.70
CA VAL A 130 -5.78 -15.30 1.79
C VAL A 130 -4.66 -15.41 0.76
N TYR A 131 -3.51 -15.93 1.15
CA TYR A 131 -2.34 -16.01 0.28
C TYR A 131 -1.70 -17.40 0.33
N ASP A 132 -1.53 -18.02 -0.82
CA ASP A 132 -0.73 -19.23 -0.94
C ASP A 132 0.72 -18.86 -1.24
N MET A 133 1.55 -18.92 -0.23
CA MET A 133 2.99 -18.59 -0.29
C MET A 133 3.77 -19.55 -1.20
N SER A 134 3.28 -20.78 -1.42
CA SER A 134 3.98 -21.79 -2.22
C SER A 134 3.86 -21.53 -3.72
N SER A 135 2.75 -20.94 -4.16
CA SER A 135 2.46 -20.64 -5.55
C SER A 135 2.42 -19.13 -5.87
N ASP A 136 2.70 -18.27 -4.89
CA ASP A 136 2.54 -16.81 -4.98
C ASP A 136 1.13 -16.38 -5.42
N LYS A 137 0.10 -17.09 -4.97
CA LYS A 137 -1.28 -16.81 -5.36
C LYS A 137 -2.03 -16.08 -4.27
N LEU A 138 -2.49 -14.87 -4.61
CA LEU A 138 -3.29 -14.04 -3.74
C LEU A 138 -4.78 -14.24 -4.02
N TYR A 139 -5.58 -14.35 -2.97
CA TYR A 139 -7.03 -14.38 -3.00
C TYR A 139 -7.53 -13.17 -2.19
N GLY A 140 -7.94 -12.14 -2.90
CA GLY A 140 -8.36 -10.85 -2.30
C GLY A 140 -9.88 -10.69 -2.20
N HIS A 141 -10.67 -11.61 -2.74
CA HIS A 141 -12.12 -11.48 -2.84
C HIS A 141 -12.82 -11.88 -1.53
N LEU A 142 -12.88 -10.92 -0.60
CA LEU A 142 -13.66 -11.01 0.64
C LEU A 142 -15.12 -10.70 0.35
N VAL A 143 -16.00 -11.68 0.50
CA VAL A 143 -17.43 -11.51 0.33
C VAL A 143 -18.09 -10.98 1.61
N CYS A 144 -19.25 -10.35 1.44
CA CYS A 144 -19.97 -9.69 2.52
C CYS A 144 -20.75 -10.63 3.42
N ARG A 145 -21.09 -11.82 2.93
CA ARG A 145 -21.94 -12.80 3.61
C ARG A 145 -21.50 -14.20 3.27
N TYR A 146 -21.73 -15.15 4.17
CA TYR A 146 -21.44 -16.56 3.96
C TYR A 146 -22.08 -17.14 2.68
N ASN A 147 -23.33 -16.80 2.39
CA ASN A 147 -24.04 -17.28 1.20
C ASN A 147 -23.59 -16.67 -0.14
N GLN A 148 -22.58 -15.79 -0.10
CA GLN A 148 -21.95 -15.21 -1.28
C GLN A 148 -20.61 -15.89 -1.64
N LEU A 149 -20.24 -16.98 -0.97
CA LEU A 149 -19.08 -17.81 -1.31
C LEU A 149 -19.38 -18.60 -2.58
N ASN A 150 -19.38 -17.96 -3.76
CA ASN A 150 -19.84 -18.52 -5.03
C ASN A 150 -18.72 -18.96 -5.96
N SER A 151 -17.50 -18.41 -5.79
CA SER A 151 -16.34 -18.71 -6.62
C SER A 151 -15.21 -19.34 -5.82
N TYR A 152 -14.42 -20.23 -6.43
CA TYR A 152 -13.24 -20.74 -5.78
C TYR A 152 -12.24 -19.60 -5.54
N GLY A 153 -11.79 -19.46 -4.29
CA GLY A 153 -10.98 -18.35 -3.84
C GLY A 153 -11.75 -17.27 -3.08
N ASP A 154 -13.09 -17.29 -3.12
CA ASP A 154 -13.90 -16.43 -2.24
C ASP A 154 -13.67 -16.79 -0.78
N PHE A 155 -13.61 -15.79 0.07
CA PHE A 155 -13.53 -15.99 1.52
C PHE A 155 -14.42 -15.02 2.29
N TRP A 156 -14.81 -15.45 3.49
CA TRP A 156 -15.59 -14.67 4.43
C TRP A 156 -15.07 -14.87 5.84
N VAL A 157 -15.04 -13.79 6.62
CA VAL A 157 -14.55 -13.84 8.00
C VAL A 157 -15.62 -13.32 8.95
N SER A 158 -15.94 -14.10 9.98
CA SER A 158 -16.91 -13.71 10.99
C SER A 158 -16.66 -14.38 12.34
N GLY A 159 -17.05 -13.73 13.40
CA GLY A 159 -17.18 -14.32 14.73
C GLY A 159 -18.43 -15.15 14.90
N ASP A 160 -19.48 -14.80 14.15
CA ASP A 160 -20.76 -15.50 14.04
C ASP A 160 -21.12 -15.72 12.58
N VAL A 161 -21.46 -16.94 12.22
CA VAL A 161 -21.81 -17.32 10.84
C VAL A 161 -22.99 -16.54 10.24
N ASN A 162 -23.84 -15.98 11.06
CA ASN A 162 -25.01 -15.22 10.65
C ASN A 162 -24.78 -13.69 10.55
N ARG A 163 -23.62 -13.21 10.95
CA ARG A 163 -23.32 -11.79 10.88
C ARG A 163 -23.12 -11.32 9.46
N VAL A 164 -23.71 -10.17 9.15
CA VAL A 164 -23.68 -9.57 7.81
C VAL A 164 -23.02 -8.18 7.78
N ASN A 165 -22.83 -7.55 8.93
CA ASN A 165 -22.23 -6.24 9.07
C ASN A 165 -21.17 -6.25 10.17
N VAL A 166 -20.07 -5.52 9.95
CA VAL A 166 -18.99 -5.34 10.91
C VAL A 166 -18.95 -3.87 11.34
N GLN A 167 -20.06 -3.40 11.90
CA GLN A 167 -20.15 -2.03 12.42
C GLN A 167 -19.71 -1.91 13.88
N ASP A 168 -19.76 -3.02 14.62
CA ASP A 168 -19.27 -3.03 16.00
C ASP A 168 -17.74 -3.16 16.02
N LYS A 169 -17.07 -2.16 16.59
CA LYS A 169 -15.62 -2.15 16.80
C LYS A 169 -15.12 -3.24 17.75
N LYS A 170 -16.02 -3.90 18.47
CA LYS A 170 -15.73 -5.02 19.37
C LYS A 170 -15.88 -6.38 18.68
N GLU A 171 -16.17 -6.40 17.38
CA GLU A 171 -16.30 -7.64 16.62
C GLU A 171 -15.10 -8.56 16.87
N ASN A 172 -15.39 -9.81 17.23
CA ASN A 172 -14.40 -10.86 17.39
C ASN A 172 -14.46 -11.79 16.19
N PHE A 173 -13.57 -11.60 15.23
CA PHE A 173 -13.44 -12.40 14.02
C PHE A 173 -12.90 -13.79 14.37
N ARG A 174 -13.80 -14.78 14.51
CA ARG A 174 -13.41 -16.10 14.97
C ARG A 174 -13.06 -17.06 13.86
N TYR A 175 -13.92 -17.16 12.83
CA TYR A 175 -13.75 -18.13 11.75
C TYR A 175 -13.45 -17.47 10.42
N LEU A 176 -12.53 -18.06 9.66
CA LEU A 176 -12.40 -17.78 8.24
C LEU A 176 -13.02 -18.95 7.46
N TYR A 177 -13.88 -18.63 6.50
CA TYR A 177 -14.47 -19.55 5.55
C TYR A 177 -13.88 -19.28 4.17
N PHE A 178 -13.41 -20.31 3.51
CA PHE A 178 -12.75 -20.22 2.21
C PHE A 178 -13.30 -21.27 1.26
N ARG A 179 -13.69 -20.88 0.05
CA ARG A 179 -14.19 -21.82 -0.94
C ARG A 179 -13.04 -22.42 -1.74
N SER A 180 -12.86 -23.74 -1.61
CA SER A 180 -11.77 -24.49 -2.26
C SER A 180 -12.22 -25.91 -2.60
N LYS A 181 -11.80 -26.44 -3.77
CA LYS A 181 -12.12 -27.81 -4.20
C LYS A 181 -11.65 -28.89 -3.22
N GLY A 182 -10.59 -28.65 -2.51
CA GLY A 182 -10.01 -29.53 -1.51
C GLY A 182 -9.56 -28.75 -0.29
N ASN A 183 -8.96 -29.44 0.70
CA ASN A 183 -8.35 -28.77 1.85
C ASN A 183 -7.36 -27.72 1.35
N PRO A 184 -7.52 -26.43 1.72
CA PRO A 184 -6.68 -25.34 1.20
C PRO A 184 -5.19 -25.54 1.43
N SER A 185 -4.80 -26.22 2.52
CA SER A 185 -3.41 -26.50 2.87
C SER A 185 -2.93 -27.88 2.40
N SER A 186 -3.66 -28.56 1.52
CA SER A 186 -3.25 -29.85 0.95
C SER A 186 -2.21 -29.68 -0.16
N GLY A 187 -1.52 -30.76 -0.51
CA GLY A 187 -0.61 -30.80 -1.65
C GLY A 187 0.63 -29.90 -1.51
N GLY A 188 1.03 -29.54 -0.29
CA GLY A 188 2.18 -28.66 -0.03
C GLY A 188 1.86 -27.17 -0.09
N ALA A 189 0.60 -26.77 -0.23
CA ALA A 189 0.17 -25.38 -0.20
C ALA A 189 0.45 -24.77 1.18
N LYS A 190 1.10 -23.60 1.20
CA LYS A 190 1.42 -22.86 2.41
C LYS A 190 0.54 -21.63 2.52
N ILE A 191 -0.60 -21.79 3.18
CA ILE A 191 -1.63 -20.76 3.29
C ILE A 191 -1.30 -19.77 4.40
N ALA A 192 -1.39 -18.49 4.08
CA ALA A 192 -1.20 -17.38 5.01
C ALA A 192 -2.37 -16.40 4.91
N PHE A 193 -2.61 -15.66 5.97
CA PHE A 193 -3.67 -14.64 6.07
C PHE A 193 -3.08 -13.29 6.38
N SER A 194 -3.42 -12.25 5.61
CA SER A 194 -3.06 -10.88 5.98
C SER A 194 -3.89 -10.44 7.18
N THR A 195 -3.24 -9.96 8.24
CA THR A 195 -3.92 -9.63 9.50
C THR A 195 -4.19 -8.14 9.64
N TYR A 196 -5.21 -7.77 10.41
CA TYR A 196 -5.54 -6.38 10.68
C TYR A 196 -4.40 -5.66 11.42
N GLY A 197 -3.70 -4.80 10.70
CA GLY A 197 -2.56 -4.04 11.22
C GLY A 197 -1.89 -3.23 10.12
N THR A 198 -0.96 -2.38 10.53
CA THR A 198 -0.11 -1.56 9.65
C THR A 198 1.34 -1.94 9.87
N GLY A 199 2.08 -2.18 8.79
CA GLY A 199 3.45 -2.71 8.87
C GLY A 199 4.46 -1.76 9.49
N VAL A 200 4.44 -0.49 9.08
CA VAL A 200 5.30 0.57 9.63
C VAL A 200 4.41 1.74 10.05
N THR A 201 4.44 2.14 11.31
CA THR A 201 3.49 3.13 11.80
C THR A 201 3.96 3.90 13.04
N ASN A 202 3.41 5.11 13.23
CA ASN A 202 3.72 5.99 14.36
C ASN A 202 5.22 6.30 14.44
N LEU A 203 5.80 6.75 13.33
CA LEU A 203 7.18 7.17 13.24
C LEU A 203 7.29 8.71 13.26
N GLU A 204 8.30 9.21 13.92
CA GLU A 204 8.65 10.63 13.98
C GLU A 204 10.15 10.82 13.75
N ASN A 205 10.52 11.69 12.80
CA ASN A 205 11.93 12.00 12.47
C ASN A 205 12.75 10.73 12.16
N CYS A 206 12.19 9.80 11.39
CA CYS A 206 12.85 8.53 11.11
C CYS A 206 13.24 8.37 9.63
N GLU A 207 14.26 7.55 9.39
CA GLU A 207 14.57 7.03 8.07
C GLU A 207 14.39 5.50 8.07
N VAL A 208 13.64 4.96 7.08
CA VAL A 208 13.50 3.51 6.86
C VAL A 208 14.01 3.19 5.46
N ASP A 209 15.01 2.33 5.37
CA ASP A 209 15.68 2.03 4.11
C ASP A 209 15.87 0.51 3.92
N SER A 210 15.62 0.04 2.70
CA SER A 210 15.91 -1.36 2.29
C SER A 210 15.20 -2.42 3.13
N VAL A 211 13.92 -2.20 3.44
CA VAL A 211 13.06 -3.11 4.23
C VAL A 211 11.85 -3.51 3.40
N ALA A 212 11.48 -4.77 3.43
CA ALA A 212 10.24 -5.27 2.84
C ALA A 212 9.11 -5.35 3.87
N VAL A 213 7.87 -5.00 3.46
CA VAL A 213 6.67 -5.02 4.30
C VAL A 213 5.58 -5.80 3.58
N THR A 214 4.96 -6.79 4.23
CA THR A 214 3.94 -7.63 3.59
C THR A 214 2.92 -8.20 4.58
N GLY A 215 1.72 -8.56 4.09
CA GLY A 215 0.74 -9.32 4.86
C GLY A 215 -0.04 -8.51 5.92
N PHE A 216 -0.05 -7.19 5.81
CA PHE A 216 -0.83 -6.33 6.71
C PHE A 216 -2.16 -5.92 6.06
N GLY A 217 -3.26 -6.22 6.71
CA GLY A 217 -4.61 -6.00 6.18
C GLY A 217 -5.11 -4.55 6.27
N VAL A 218 -4.32 -3.62 6.84
CA VAL A 218 -4.69 -2.20 6.94
C VAL A 218 -3.82 -1.38 5.99
N HIS A 219 -2.58 -1.06 6.34
CA HIS A 219 -1.67 -0.30 5.49
C HIS A 219 -0.24 -0.86 5.55
N GLY A 220 0.55 -0.60 4.52
CA GLY A 220 1.98 -0.89 4.53
C GLY A 220 2.71 0.07 5.47
N VAL A 221 2.63 1.35 5.16
CA VAL A 221 3.22 2.45 5.95
C VAL A 221 2.14 3.49 6.22
N ALA A 222 2.00 3.94 7.47
CA ALA A 222 1.07 5.00 7.83
C ALA A 222 1.50 5.77 9.09
N ARG A 223 0.90 6.95 9.32
CA ARG A 223 1.12 7.76 10.54
C ARG A 223 2.59 8.06 10.78
N ALA A 224 3.23 8.65 9.78
CA ALA A 224 4.60 9.11 9.84
C ALA A 224 4.66 10.63 9.76
N TRP A 225 5.62 11.23 10.44
CA TRP A 225 5.88 12.65 10.41
C TRP A 225 7.39 12.91 10.35
N ASN A 226 7.81 13.76 9.39
CA ASN A 226 9.20 14.08 9.13
C ASN A 226 10.06 12.82 8.91
N CYS A 227 9.56 11.92 8.04
CA CYS A 227 10.18 10.63 7.80
C CYS A 227 10.63 10.46 6.34
N LYS A 228 11.64 9.60 6.14
CA LYS A 228 12.11 9.20 4.82
C LYS A 228 11.99 7.69 4.67
N PHE A 229 11.36 7.26 3.60
CA PHE A 229 11.19 5.86 3.23
C PHE A 229 11.88 5.63 1.90
N LYS A 230 12.95 4.82 1.90
CA LYS A 230 13.80 4.62 0.73
C LYS A 230 13.95 3.14 0.39
N ASN A 231 13.97 2.85 -0.90
CA ASN A 231 14.29 1.52 -1.42
C ASN A 231 13.49 0.39 -0.77
N MET A 232 12.30 0.68 -0.26
CA MET A 232 11.43 -0.31 0.39
C MET A 232 10.66 -1.14 -0.64
N ARG A 233 10.25 -2.33 -0.22
CA ARG A 233 9.26 -3.14 -0.95
C ARG A 233 8.01 -3.28 -0.09
N VAL A 234 6.85 -2.94 -0.64
CA VAL A 234 5.55 -3.03 0.04
C VAL A 234 4.62 -3.87 -0.83
N ASP A 235 4.21 -5.05 -0.34
CA ASP A 235 3.46 -6.02 -1.15
C ASP A 235 2.38 -6.73 -0.34
N ILE A 236 1.24 -7.07 -0.96
CA ILE A 236 0.08 -7.73 -0.34
C ILE A 236 -0.40 -6.93 0.88
N ILE A 237 -0.96 -5.76 0.61
CA ILE A 237 -1.43 -4.84 1.64
C ILE A 237 -2.92 -4.61 1.53
N GLY A 238 -3.60 -4.69 2.68
CA GLY A 238 -4.99 -4.28 2.80
C GLY A 238 -6.00 -5.40 2.76
N GLY A 239 -7.23 -5.01 2.49
CA GLY A 239 -8.39 -5.87 2.38
C GLY A 239 -9.16 -6.10 3.67
N SER A 240 -8.63 -5.77 4.83
CA SER A 240 -9.37 -5.85 6.09
C SER A 240 -10.52 -4.85 6.13
N VAL A 241 -11.65 -5.27 6.72
CA VAL A 241 -12.82 -4.40 6.87
C VAL A 241 -12.51 -3.24 7.83
N GLN A 242 -12.90 -2.04 7.45
CA GLN A 242 -12.77 -0.86 8.29
C GLN A 242 -13.77 -0.92 9.44
N LEU A 243 -13.28 -1.10 10.67
CA LEU A 243 -14.11 -1.24 11.85
C LEU A 243 -14.94 0.01 12.12
N GLY A 244 -16.24 -0.17 12.38
CA GLY A 244 -17.20 0.91 12.57
C GLY A 244 -17.86 1.38 11.27
N TYR A 245 -17.60 0.72 10.15
CA TYR A 245 -18.23 0.94 8.85
C TYR A 245 -18.93 -0.34 8.38
N ALA A 246 -19.65 -0.25 7.27
CA ALA A 246 -20.21 -1.43 6.62
C ALA A 246 -19.09 -2.36 6.11
N HIS A 247 -19.33 -3.67 6.08
CA HIS A 247 -18.32 -4.68 5.76
C HIS A 247 -17.72 -4.60 4.34
N TRP A 248 -18.32 -3.83 3.43
CA TRP A 248 -17.73 -3.54 2.10
C TRP A 248 -16.72 -2.39 2.11
N VAL A 249 -16.63 -1.62 3.22
CA VAL A 249 -15.61 -0.58 3.37
C VAL A 249 -14.37 -1.22 3.94
N ARG A 250 -13.30 -1.25 3.15
CA ARG A 250 -12.05 -1.95 3.46
C ARG A 250 -10.88 -0.97 3.38
N LEU A 251 -9.79 -1.30 4.04
CA LEU A 251 -8.55 -0.52 4.10
C LEU A 251 -7.47 -1.15 3.22
N GLY A 252 -6.46 -0.40 2.77
CA GLY A 252 -5.41 -1.06 2.02
C GLY A 252 -4.40 -0.21 1.26
N ASN A 253 -3.93 0.90 1.83
CA ASN A 253 -2.92 1.72 1.17
C ASN A 253 -1.50 1.19 1.40
N GLY A 254 -0.67 1.21 0.36
CA GLY A 254 0.75 0.90 0.48
C GLY A 254 1.44 1.92 1.39
N PHE A 255 1.37 3.19 1.03
CA PHE A 255 1.76 4.33 1.87
C PHE A 255 0.55 5.24 2.09
N GLU A 256 0.18 5.48 3.36
CA GLU A 256 -0.91 6.38 3.73
C GLU A 256 -0.41 7.56 4.56
N PHE A 257 -0.53 8.76 4.00
CA PHE A 257 -0.33 10.01 4.73
C PHE A 257 -1.68 10.68 4.98
N TRP A 258 -2.32 10.28 6.08
CA TRP A 258 -3.60 10.81 6.53
C TRP A 258 -3.40 11.92 7.56
N VAL A 259 -3.95 13.09 7.27
CA VAL A 259 -3.94 14.26 8.17
C VAL A 259 -5.30 14.46 8.80
N SER A 260 -5.32 14.88 10.04
CA SER A 260 -6.51 15.29 10.78
C SER A 260 -6.12 16.33 11.83
N ASP A 261 -7.09 16.96 12.51
CA ASP A 261 -6.86 17.93 13.58
C ASP A 261 -5.86 17.44 14.67
N LYS A 262 -5.71 16.13 14.80
CA LYS A 262 -4.87 15.50 15.84
C LYS A 262 -3.61 14.82 15.30
N ARG A 263 -3.38 14.84 13.99
CA ARG A 263 -2.30 14.05 13.37
C ARG A 263 -1.68 14.80 12.18
N PRO A 264 -0.56 15.47 12.38
CA PRO A 264 0.23 15.96 11.26
C PRO A 264 0.83 14.78 10.47
N CYS A 265 1.02 14.97 9.18
CA CYS A 265 1.67 14.01 8.28
C CYS A 265 2.58 14.72 7.28
N SER A 266 3.17 15.83 7.67
CA SER A 266 4.02 16.65 6.81
C SER A 266 5.47 16.17 6.78
N ASN A 267 6.25 16.67 5.82
CA ASN A 267 7.69 16.44 5.67
C ASN A 267 8.03 14.94 5.48
N ASN A 268 7.27 14.23 4.66
CA ASN A 268 7.53 12.82 4.36
C ASN A 268 8.03 12.66 2.92
N LEU A 269 9.09 11.87 2.75
CA LEU A 269 9.64 11.47 1.46
C LEU A 269 9.55 9.96 1.27
N VAL A 270 8.98 9.53 0.15
CA VAL A 270 9.00 8.13 -0.32
C VAL A 270 9.75 8.10 -1.63
N GLU A 271 10.91 7.44 -1.66
CA GLU A 271 11.84 7.48 -2.79
C GLU A 271 12.35 6.09 -3.16
N GLY A 272 12.32 5.75 -4.44
CA GLY A 272 12.89 4.50 -4.96
C GLY A 272 12.22 3.23 -4.43
N CYS A 273 11.01 3.33 -3.91
CA CYS A 273 10.26 2.20 -3.36
C CYS A 273 9.50 1.43 -4.45
N THR A 274 9.29 0.13 -4.23
CA THR A 274 8.40 -0.70 -5.05
C THR A 274 7.16 -1.06 -4.24
N VAL A 275 5.97 -0.77 -4.78
CA VAL A 275 4.68 -1.08 -4.16
C VAL A 275 3.87 -1.96 -5.08
N SER A 276 3.33 -3.07 -4.57
CA SER A 276 2.54 -3.99 -5.38
C SER A 276 1.35 -4.57 -4.60
N ARG A 277 0.34 -5.05 -5.33
CA ARG A 277 -0.84 -5.77 -4.82
C ARG A 277 -1.46 -5.12 -3.58
N THR A 278 -1.89 -3.87 -3.70
CA THR A 278 -2.64 -3.17 -2.65
C THR A 278 -4.15 -3.28 -2.89
N TYR A 279 -4.93 -3.41 -1.82
CA TYR A 279 -6.40 -3.40 -1.92
C TYR A 279 -6.92 -2.04 -2.36
N ASP A 280 -6.30 -0.96 -1.90
CA ASP A 280 -6.65 0.41 -2.23
C ASP A 280 -5.48 1.06 -2.99
N CYS A 281 -4.99 2.19 -2.59
CA CYS A 281 -3.94 2.89 -3.32
C CYS A 281 -2.53 2.39 -2.99
N GLY A 282 -1.64 2.42 -3.97
CA GLY A 282 -0.21 2.25 -3.72
C GLY A 282 0.33 3.36 -2.83
N SER A 283 -0.18 4.59 -3.02
CA SER A 283 0.17 5.75 -2.19
C SER A 283 -0.98 6.74 -2.10
N THR A 284 -1.06 7.50 -1.00
CA THR A 284 -2.09 8.52 -0.83
C THR A 284 -1.64 9.68 0.06
N ILE A 285 -2.12 10.88 -0.28
CA ILE A 285 -2.03 12.09 0.55
C ILE A 285 -3.46 12.58 0.77
N GLN A 286 -3.99 12.37 1.97
CA GLN A 286 -5.40 12.64 2.22
C GLN A 286 -5.68 13.08 3.65
N GLY A 287 -6.85 13.69 3.87
CA GLY A 287 -7.25 14.05 5.21
C GLY A 287 -8.58 14.77 5.32
N ILE A 288 -9.12 14.75 6.54
CA ILE A 288 -10.32 15.49 6.93
C ILE A 288 -10.07 16.14 8.28
N ALA A 289 -10.30 17.45 8.37
CA ALA A 289 -10.21 18.23 9.60
C ALA A 289 -11.49 19.01 9.86
N ASN A 290 -11.68 19.51 11.08
CA ASN A 290 -12.75 20.45 11.39
C ASN A 290 -12.32 21.89 11.05
N GLY A 291 -11.11 22.29 11.49
CA GLY A 291 -10.53 23.60 11.24
C GLY A 291 -9.59 23.64 10.04
N ASP A 292 -8.71 24.63 10.01
CA ASP A 292 -7.71 24.77 8.94
C ASP A 292 -6.77 23.56 8.89
N MET A 293 -6.46 23.12 7.68
CA MET A 293 -5.56 22.00 7.42
C MET A 293 -4.54 22.38 6.35
N LEU A 294 -3.27 22.15 6.67
CA LEU A 294 -2.17 22.24 5.73
C LEU A 294 -1.44 20.88 5.68
N ILE A 295 -1.30 20.34 4.49
CA ILE A 295 -0.39 19.23 4.21
C ILE A 295 0.79 19.78 3.45
N GLU A 296 1.98 19.61 4.00
CA GLU A 296 3.17 20.29 3.53
C GLU A 296 4.32 19.31 3.31
N ASN A 297 5.03 19.47 2.17
CA ASN A 297 6.24 18.75 1.84
C ASN A 297 6.11 17.21 1.97
N VAL A 298 5.08 16.65 1.33
CA VAL A 298 4.90 15.20 1.20
C VAL A 298 5.18 14.79 -0.24
N LYS A 299 6.20 13.94 -0.44
CA LYS A 299 6.72 13.65 -1.78
C LYS A 299 6.84 12.14 -2.04
N PHE A 300 6.36 11.72 -3.20
CA PHE A 300 6.55 10.39 -3.77
C PHE A 300 7.35 10.53 -5.06
N ILE A 301 8.64 10.14 -5.03
CA ILE A 301 9.56 10.41 -6.13
C ILE A 301 10.26 9.13 -6.61
N GLY A 302 10.18 8.85 -7.90
CA GLY A 302 10.94 7.74 -8.51
C GLY A 302 10.53 6.34 -8.05
N ASN A 303 9.30 6.17 -7.56
CA ASN A 303 8.80 4.89 -7.08
C ASN A 303 8.26 4.03 -8.25
N THR A 304 8.12 2.74 -8.00
CA THR A 304 7.50 1.80 -8.93
C THR A 304 6.26 1.19 -8.30
N PHE A 305 5.11 1.34 -8.97
CA PHE A 305 3.83 0.76 -8.57
C PHE A 305 3.47 -0.33 -9.58
N ILE A 306 3.17 -1.55 -9.09
CA ILE A 306 2.87 -2.70 -9.95
C ILE A 306 1.59 -3.36 -9.46
N HIS A 307 0.58 -3.43 -10.30
CA HIS A 307 -0.64 -4.21 -10.03
C HIS A 307 -1.33 -3.81 -8.71
N CYS A 308 -1.34 -2.51 -8.41
CA CYS A 308 -2.16 -1.93 -7.35
C CYS A 308 -3.53 -1.52 -7.90
N ARG A 309 -4.55 -1.36 -7.05
CA ARG A 309 -5.84 -0.85 -7.56
C ARG A 309 -5.75 0.59 -8.03
N GLN A 310 -5.00 1.44 -7.33
CA GLN A 310 -4.59 2.77 -7.81
C GLN A 310 -3.11 2.97 -7.49
N ALA A 311 -2.44 3.83 -8.24
CA ALA A 311 -1.08 4.23 -7.89
C ALA A 311 -1.10 5.35 -6.85
N PHE A 312 -1.94 6.36 -7.06
CA PHE A 312 -1.99 7.54 -6.22
C PHE A 312 -3.41 8.07 -6.03
N GLU A 313 -3.75 8.35 -4.78
CA GLU A 313 -4.99 9.01 -4.38
C GLU A 313 -4.70 10.31 -3.64
N HIS A 314 -5.51 11.33 -3.88
CA HIS A 314 -5.45 12.56 -3.10
C HIS A 314 -6.83 13.15 -2.84
N PHE A 315 -7.04 13.61 -1.64
CA PHE A 315 -8.11 14.53 -1.28
C PHE A 315 -7.87 15.14 0.10
N ILE A 316 -8.31 16.38 0.28
CA ILE A 316 -8.32 17.04 1.57
C ILE A 316 -9.61 17.82 1.78
N ARG A 317 -10.14 17.80 2.98
CA ARG A 317 -11.37 18.51 3.33
C ARG A 317 -11.28 19.15 4.70
N SER A 318 -11.67 20.40 4.77
CA SER A 318 -12.00 21.06 6.01
C SER A 318 -13.54 21.28 6.10
N LYS A 319 -14.12 21.08 7.28
CA LYS A 319 -15.55 21.33 7.51
C LYS A 319 -15.85 22.79 7.74
N GLU A 320 -14.99 23.47 8.51
CA GLU A 320 -15.20 24.85 8.98
C GLU A 320 -14.07 25.80 8.62
N GLY A 321 -12.99 25.29 8.00
CA GLY A 321 -11.79 26.05 7.65
C GLY A 321 -11.36 25.85 6.20
N THR A 322 -10.09 26.09 5.96
CA THR A 322 -9.42 25.87 4.67
C THR A 322 -8.60 24.59 4.70
N ALA A 323 -8.56 23.86 3.57
CA ALA A 323 -7.67 22.74 3.36
C ALA A 323 -6.74 23.03 2.19
N LYS A 324 -5.42 22.90 2.38
CA LYS A 324 -4.40 23.24 1.38
C LYS A 324 -3.27 22.23 1.35
N TYR A 325 -2.72 22.01 0.17
CA TYR A 325 -1.39 21.41 0.00
C TYR A 325 -0.34 22.53 -0.16
N SER A 326 0.89 22.22 0.22
CA SER A 326 2.07 23.07 -0.01
C SER A 326 3.27 22.18 -0.30
N ASP A 327 3.95 22.39 -1.42
CA ASP A 327 5.14 21.63 -1.82
C ASP A 327 4.96 20.09 -1.77
N CYS A 328 3.77 19.60 -2.14
CA CYS A 328 3.47 18.16 -2.24
C CYS A 328 3.65 17.67 -3.67
N GLU A 329 4.15 16.44 -3.83
CA GLU A 329 4.57 15.95 -5.13
C GLU A 329 4.37 14.44 -5.30
N PHE A 330 3.83 14.06 -6.47
CA PHE A 330 3.88 12.69 -7.00
C PHE A 330 4.57 12.74 -8.36
N SER A 331 5.88 12.43 -8.41
CA SER A 331 6.68 12.67 -9.61
C SER A 331 7.65 11.56 -9.98
N SER A 332 7.95 11.48 -11.27
CA SER A 332 8.92 10.52 -11.83
C SER A 332 8.64 9.07 -11.43
N ASN A 333 7.40 8.75 -11.04
CA ASN A 333 7.00 7.40 -10.68
C ASN A 333 6.63 6.59 -11.93
N ARG A 334 6.75 5.26 -11.81
CA ARG A 334 6.43 4.30 -12.87
C ARG A 334 5.30 3.39 -12.38
N CYS A 335 4.21 3.31 -13.13
CA CYS A 335 2.99 2.61 -12.74
C CYS A 335 2.62 1.59 -13.82
N PHE A 336 2.56 0.31 -13.46
CA PHE A 336 2.32 -0.81 -14.38
C PHE A 336 1.04 -1.55 -14.02
N GLU A 337 0.05 -1.53 -14.93
CA GLU A 337 -1.25 -2.23 -14.83
C GLU A 337 -1.98 -1.97 -13.51
N MET A 338 -2.37 -0.69 -13.31
CA MET A 338 -3.24 -0.28 -12.21
C MET A 338 -4.70 -0.54 -12.53
N GLY A 339 -5.56 -0.64 -11.51
CA GLY A 339 -7.01 -0.70 -11.63
C GLY A 339 -7.60 -2.10 -11.48
N GLU A 340 -6.88 -3.12 -11.85
CA GLU A 340 -7.32 -4.51 -11.79
C GLU A 340 -6.26 -5.35 -11.08
N ASN A 341 -6.62 -6.02 -10.00
CA ASN A 341 -5.78 -6.97 -9.30
C ASN A 341 -6.63 -8.01 -8.56
N GLU A 342 -6.01 -8.85 -7.75
CA GLU A 342 -6.66 -9.95 -7.04
C GLU A 342 -7.71 -9.50 -6.00
N PHE A 343 -7.72 -8.22 -5.63
CA PHE A 343 -8.75 -7.62 -4.77
C PHE A 343 -9.94 -7.06 -5.55
N SER A 344 -9.80 -6.92 -6.86
CA SER A 344 -10.83 -6.34 -7.71
C SER A 344 -11.93 -7.34 -8.03
N THR A 345 -13.14 -6.85 -8.23
CA THR A 345 -14.27 -7.59 -8.77
C THR A 345 -14.57 -7.14 -10.20
N PRO A 346 -15.36 -7.88 -10.98
CA PRO A 346 -15.72 -7.44 -12.34
C PRO A 346 -16.40 -6.05 -12.41
N GLU A 347 -17.04 -5.64 -11.31
CA GLU A 347 -17.69 -4.33 -11.22
C GLU A 347 -16.74 -3.21 -10.76
N THR A 348 -15.53 -3.57 -10.33
CA THR A 348 -14.54 -2.60 -9.87
C THR A 348 -14.06 -1.75 -11.05
N ARG A 349 -14.20 -0.43 -10.93
CA ARG A 349 -13.69 0.53 -11.89
C ARG A 349 -12.72 1.43 -11.17
N ASP A 350 -11.46 1.15 -11.36
CA ASP A 350 -10.36 1.91 -10.75
C ASP A 350 -9.44 2.45 -11.85
N ALA A 351 -8.62 3.43 -11.51
CA ALA A 351 -7.71 4.09 -12.43
C ALA A 351 -6.35 4.31 -11.77
N ALA A 352 -5.34 4.64 -12.54
CA ALA A 352 -4.01 4.92 -12.01
C ALA A 352 -4.02 6.06 -10.98
N LEU A 353 -4.79 7.11 -11.26
CA LEU A 353 -4.95 8.26 -10.39
C LEU A 353 -6.38 8.38 -9.89
N LEU A 354 -6.55 8.67 -8.61
CA LEU A 354 -7.86 8.85 -7.96
C LEU A 354 -7.91 10.16 -7.20
N SER A 355 -8.98 10.93 -7.39
CA SER A 355 -9.26 12.13 -6.62
C SER A 355 -10.72 12.19 -6.18
N TYR A 356 -10.95 12.61 -4.96
CA TYR A 356 -12.28 12.96 -4.46
C TYR A 356 -12.49 14.47 -4.33
N GLU A 357 -11.58 15.27 -4.88
CA GLU A 357 -11.70 16.72 -4.87
C GLU A 357 -12.78 17.20 -5.83
N ARG A 358 -13.47 18.29 -5.45
CA ARG A 358 -14.52 18.92 -6.25
C ARG A 358 -14.12 20.28 -6.81
N LYS A 359 -12.95 20.78 -6.45
CA LYS A 359 -12.42 22.08 -6.87
C LYS A 359 -10.95 21.94 -7.19
N PRO A 360 -10.40 22.75 -8.08
CA PRO A 360 -8.98 22.83 -8.29
C PRO A 360 -8.23 23.05 -6.98
N ILE A 361 -7.17 22.30 -6.78
CA ILE A 361 -6.24 22.44 -5.66
C ILE A 361 -4.89 22.93 -6.19
N THR A 362 -4.18 23.65 -5.35
CA THR A 362 -2.82 24.10 -5.61
C THR A 362 -1.87 23.50 -4.60
N GLY A 363 -0.58 23.49 -4.92
CA GLY A 363 0.47 22.99 -4.02
C GLY A 363 0.62 21.47 -3.97
N LEU A 364 -0.08 20.75 -4.85
CA LEU A 364 0.19 19.34 -5.16
C LEU A 364 0.43 19.21 -6.66
N SER A 365 1.60 18.71 -7.02
CA SER A 365 1.96 18.44 -8.41
C SER A 365 2.03 16.95 -8.71
N ILE A 366 1.49 16.55 -9.87
CA ILE A 366 1.58 15.20 -10.43
C ILE A 366 2.31 15.32 -11.77
N ASN A 367 3.61 15.03 -11.80
CA ASN A 367 4.40 15.33 -12.98
C ASN A 367 5.44 14.25 -13.33
N LYS A 368 5.77 14.17 -14.62
CA LYS A 368 6.82 13.28 -15.16
C LYS A 368 6.62 11.80 -14.83
N ASN A 369 5.38 11.37 -14.54
CA ASN A 369 5.09 9.99 -14.24
C ASN A 369 4.85 9.19 -15.53
N PHE A 370 5.10 7.90 -15.45
CA PHE A 370 4.88 6.95 -16.53
C PHE A 370 3.81 5.92 -16.11
N PHE A 371 2.74 5.80 -16.88
CA PHE A 371 1.63 4.88 -16.63
C PHE A 371 1.47 3.93 -17.81
N TRP A 372 1.45 2.62 -17.55
CA TRP A 372 1.23 1.59 -18.54
C TRP A 372 0.00 0.76 -18.22
N GLY A 373 -0.93 0.64 -19.18
CA GLY A 373 -1.96 -0.38 -19.19
C GLY A 373 -3.11 -0.14 -18.21
N SER A 374 -3.38 1.11 -17.84
CA SER A 374 -4.40 1.43 -16.83
C SER A 374 -5.40 2.43 -17.38
N SER A 375 -6.61 2.45 -16.82
CA SER A 375 -7.44 3.64 -16.89
C SER A 375 -6.67 4.81 -16.29
N ALA A 376 -6.74 6.01 -16.92
CA ALA A 376 -5.85 7.07 -16.53
C ALA A 376 -6.30 7.74 -15.22
N TYR A 377 -7.54 8.20 -15.17
CA TYR A 377 -8.00 9.01 -14.05
C TYR A 377 -9.43 8.68 -13.61
N CYS A 378 -9.58 8.35 -12.34
CA CYS A 378 -10.88 8.26 -11.67
C CYS A 378 -11.11 9.53 -10.85
N ASN A 379 -12.11 10.31 -11.21
CA ASN A 379 -12.30 11.58 -10.58
C ASN A 379 -13.73 12.08 -10.62
N GLN A 380 -14.06 12.91 -9.65
CA GLN A 380 -15.21 13.78 -9.74
C GLN A 380 -14.88 15.04 -10.55
N TYR A 381 -13.72 15.65 -10.35
CA TYR A 381 -13.29 16.86 -11.04
C TYR A 381 -11.81 17.09 -10.76
N CYS A 382 -10.93 16.79 -11.66
CA CYS A 382 -9.48 16.84 -11.47
C CYS A 382 -8.94 18.15 -10.97
N THR A 383 -7.84 18.08 -10.21
CA THR A 383 -7.60 19.25 -9.43
C THR A 383 -6.19 19.42 -8.92
N ALA A 384 -5.30 18.48 -9.16
CA ALA A 384 -3.88 18.65 -8.96
C ALA A 384 -3.24 19.34 -10.18
N GLU A 385 -2.10 19.96 -9.96
CA GLU A 385 -1.27 20.50 -11.04
C GLU A 385 -0.58 19.34 -11.77
N MET A 386 -1.04 19.01 -12.99
CA MET A 386 -0.51 17.90 -13.78
C MET A 386 0.34 18.40 -14.93
N SER A 387 1.50 17.74 -15.17
CA SER A 387 2.36 18.08 -16.31
C SER A 387 3.33 16.96 -16.69
N GLU A 388 3.63 16.85 -17.96
CA GLU A 388 4.68 16.00 -18.52
C GLU A 388 4.50 14.50 -18.20
N ASN A 389 3.31 14.03 -17.81
CA ASN A 389 3.05 12.62 -17.61
C ASN A 389 2.91 11.88 -18.94
N THR A 390 3.17 10.58 -18.93
CA THR A 390 2.98 9.71 -20.09
C THR A 390 2.02 8.59 -19.72
N PHE A 391 0.90 8.49 -20.43
CA PHE A 391 -0.12 7.47 -20.24
C PHE A 391 -0.19 6.57 -21.47
N TYR A 392 -0.02 5.27 -21.26
CA TYR A 392 -0.42 4.22 -22.19
C TYR A 392 -1.68 3.57 -21.68
N VAL A 393 -2.83 3.88 -22.30
CA VAL A 393 -4.15 3.39 -21.87
C VAL A 393 -4.61 2.31 -22.82
N PHE A 394 -5.08 1.18 -22.31
CA PHE A 394 -5.65 0.13 -23.15
C PHE A 394 -7.00 0.60 -23.76
N LYS A 395 -7.27 0.17 -24.99
CA LYS A 395 -8.51 0.55 -25.72
C LYS A 395 -9.79 0.23 -24.95
N ASP A 396 -9.79 -0.82 -24.12
CA ASP A 396 -10.91 -1.27 -23.31
C ASP A 396 -11.02 -0.57 -21.95
N GLN A 397 -10.20 0.44 -21.70
CA GLN A 397 -10.14 1.18 -20.45
C GLN A 397 -10.72 2.61 -20.60
N TYR A 398 -10.69 3.36 -19.50
CA TYR A 398 -11.17 4.74 -19.46
C TYR A 398 -10.00 5.72 -19.48
N LEU A 399 -10.14 6.81 -20.21
CA LEU A 399 -9.31 8.00 -20.04
C LEU A 399 -9.71 8.75 -18.77
N LEU A 400 -11.02 8.90 -18.59
CA LEU A 400 -11.58 9.59 -17.44
C LEU A 400 -12.91 8.93 -17.05
N PHE A 401 -13.14 8.69 -15.78
CA PHE A 401 -14.48 8.34 -15.32
C PHE A 401 -14.77 8.89 -13.92
N ASN A 402 -16.06 9.02 -13.62
CA ASN A 402 -16.56 9.45 -12.32
C ASN A 402 -17.45 8.36 -11.73
N ARG A 403 -17.10 7.86 -10.55
CA ARG A 403 -17.86 6.78 -9.88
C ARG A 403 -19.31 7.16 -9.58
N TRP A 404 -19.60 8.45 -9.41
CA TRP A 404 -20.94 8.96 -9.09
C TRP A 404 -21.70 9.47 -10.31
N GLN A 405 -21.01 9.66 -11.43
CA GLN A 405 -21.56 10.13 -12.71
C GLN A 405 -21.00 9.28 -13.85
N PRO A 406 -21.32 7.98 -13.91
CA PRO A 406 -20.72 7.07 -14.88
C PRO A 406 -21.09 7.42 -16.33
N GLN A 407 -22.15 8.20 -16.55
CA GLN A 407 -22.52 8.71 -17.87
C GLN A 407 -21.51 9.73 -18.45
N ASP A 408 -20.68 10.34 -17.61
CA ASP A 408 -19.65 11.31 -18.02
C ASP A 408 -18.30 10.63 -18.29
N ALA A 409 -18.27 9.31 -18.33
CA ALA A 409 -17.05 8.55 -18.61
C ALA A 409 -16.56 8.82 -20.04
N VAL A 410 -15.25 8.95 -20.20
CA VAL A 410 -14.55 9.07 -21.48
C VAL A 410 -13.77 7.79 -21.71
N PHE A 411 -14.16 7.03 -22.73
CA PHE A 411 -13.49 5.79 -23.07
C PHE A 411 -12.21 6.05 -23.88
N ALA A 412 -11.25 5.13 -23.81
CA ALA A 412 -9.99 5.27 -24.52
C ALA A 412 -10.16 5.18 -26.04
N ASP A 413 -11.08 4.35 -26.52
CA ASP A 413 -11.40 4.18 -27.95
C ASP A 413 -12.44 5.20 -28.49
N GLU A 414 -12.91 6.13 -27.67
CA GLU A 414 -13.88 7.15 -28.06
C GLU A 414 -13.24 8.20 -28.96
N GLU A 415 -13.88 8.51 -30.08
CA GLU A 415 -13.44 9.57 -30.98
C GLU A 415 -13.41 10.94 -30.27
N GLY A 416 -12.26 11.62 -30.31
CA GLY A 416 -12.05 12.89 -29.59
C GLY A 416 -11.93 12.72 -28.06
N GLY A 417 -11.82 11.47 -27.53
CA GLY A 417 -11.74 11.21 -26.10
C GLY A 417 -10.55 11.88 -25.42
N ILE A 418 -9.38 11.91 -26.07
CA ILE A 418 -8.18 12.59 -25.56
C ILE A 418 -8.43 14.10 -25.39
N ASP A 419 -9.07 14.73 -26.35
CA ASP A 419 -9.36 16.17 -26.29
C ASP A 419 -10.39 16.50 -25.20
N LYS A 420 -11.39 15.60 -25.02
CA LYS A 420 -12.33 15.72 -23.89
C LYS A 420 -11.60 15.61 -22.55
N MET A 421 -10.72 14.63 -22.41
CA MET A 421 -9.91 14.46 -21.18
C MET A 421 -9.06 15.71 -20.92
N ARG A 422 -8.32 16.20 -21.92
CA ARG A 422 -7.49 17.41 -21.81
C ARG A 422 -8.30 18.63 -21.38
N LYS A 423 -9.48 18.81 -21.98
CA LYS A 423 -10.38 19.91 -21.62
C LYS A 423 -10.83 19.84 -20.16
N VAL A 424 -11.16 18.65 -19.66
CA VAL A 424 -11.57 18.45 -18.25
C VAL A 424 -10.41 18.68 -17.30
N LEU A 425 -9.21 18.18 -17.64
CA LEU A 425 -8.02 18.27 -16.81
C LEU A 425 -7.30 19.61 -16.92
N GLY A 426 -7.61 20.44 -17.95
CA GLY A 426 -6.91 21.69 -18.19
C GLY A 426 -5.42 21.51 -18.49
N ASN A 427 -5.02 20.36 -19.07
CA ASN A 427 -3.62 19.98 -19.23
C ASN A 427 -3.32 19.51 -20.66
N GLU A 428 -2.41 20.21 -21.32
CA GLU A 428 -1.97 19.92 -22.70
C GLU A 428 -0.57 19.24 -22.74
N SER A 429 0.16 19.21 -21.63
CA SER A 429 1.55 18.73 -21.61
C SER A 429 1.69 17.21 -21.45
N ASP A 430 0.63 16.53 -21.01
CA ASP A 430 0.64 15.08 -20.86
C ASP A 430 0.56 14.36 -22.21
N LYS A 431 1.35 13.29 -22.34
CA LYS A 431 1.34 12.41 -23.52
C LYS A 431 0.39 11.24 -23.26
N ILE A 432 -0.56 11.04 -24.16
CA ILE A 432 -1.58 9.98 -24.04
C ILE A 432 -1.52 9.11 -25.30
N PHE A 433 -1.32 7.81 -25.10
CA PHE A 433 -1.27 6.81 -26.16
C PHE A 433 -2.33 5.74 -25.90
N ILE A 434 -3.20 5.51 -26.88
CA ILE A 434 -4.17 4.43 -26.84
C ILE A 434 -3.56 3.20 -27.49
N VAL A 435 -3.49 2.10 -26.75
CA VAL A 435 -2.77 0.90 -27.16
C VAL A 435 -3.63 -0.36 -27.04
N ASP A 436 -3.25 -1.40 -27.77
CA ASP A 436 -3.90 -2.69 -27.66
C ASP A 436 -3.30 -3.49 -26.50
N ARG A 437 -4.14 -4.08 -25.65
CA ARG A 437 -3.71 -4.94 -24.54
C ARG A 437 -2.88 -6.15 -25.03
N GLY A 438 -3.16 -6.65 -26.23
CA GLY A 438 -2.47 -7.78 -26.86
C GLY A 438 -1.12 -7.45 -27.48
N ASP A 439 -0.69 -6.19 -27.54
CA ASP A 439 0.59 -5.80 -28.14
C ASP A 439 1.79 -6.19 -27.26
N SER A 440 2.18 -7.45 -27.37
CA SER A 440 3.29 -8.02 -26.61
C SER A 440 4.66 -7.43 -26.96
N GLN A 441 4.83 -6.92 -28.20
CA GLN A 441 6.10 -6.31 -28.63
C GLN A 441 6.26 -4.93 -27.95
N LEU A 442 5.22 -4.10 -28.02
CA LEU A 442 5.21 -2.81 -27.34
C LEU A 442 5.35 -2.99 -25.82
N ARG A 443 4.61 -3.95 -25.23
CA ARG A 443 4.71 -4.27 -23.79
C ARG A 443 6.13 -4.62 -23.39
N SER A 444 6.81 -5.48 -24.14
CA SER A 444 8.20 -5.90 -23.87
C SER A 444 9.16 -4.73 -23.97
N LYS A 445 9.00 -3.88 -25.00
CA LYS A 445 9.79 -2.65 -25.16
C LYS A 445 9.61 -1.71 -23.97
N ILE A 446 8.40 -1.43 -23.59
CA ILE A 446 8.08 -0.54 -22.45
C ILE A 446 8.69 -1.07 -21.13
N ILE A 447 8.59 -2.37 -20.87
CA ILE A 447 9.19 -2.97 -19.68
C ILE A 447 10.71 -2.73 -19.68
N SER A 448 11.39 -3.01 -20.77
CA SER A 448 12.85 -2.88 -20.86
C SER A 448 13.35 -1.42 -20.78
N GLU A 449 12.57 -0.46 -21.29
CA GLU A 449 12.95 0.96 -21.34
C GLU A 449 12.58 1.72 -20.05
N HIS A 450 11.40 1.43 -19.48
CA HIS A 450 10.83 2.24 -18.40
C HIS A 450 10.76 1.54 -17.04
N PHE A 451 10.82 0.20 -16.98
CA PHE A 451 10.69 -0.56 -15.73
C PHE A 451 11.95 -1.34 -15.36
N LYS A 452 13.10 -0.80 -15.73
CA LYS A 452 14.41 -1.39 -15.40
C LYS A 452 14.54 -1.61 -13.88
N GLY A 453 14.86 -2.85 -13.50
CA GLY A 453 14.96 -3.31 -12.12
C GLY A 453 13.64 -3.79 -11.50
N ALA A 454 12.52 -3.76 -12.26
CA ALA A 454 11.22 -4.28 -11.85
C ALA A 454 10.68 -5.36 -12.82
N GLU A 455 11.49 -5.79 -13.78
CA GLU A 455 11.08 -6.72 -14.85
C GLU A 455 10.58 -8.06 -14.28
N ASP A 456 11.27 -8.60 -13.30
CA ASP A 456 10.92 -9.89 -12.67
C ASP A 456 9.60 -9.76 -11.86
N ASP A 457 9.39 -8.64 -11.18
CA ASP A 457 8.14 -8.39 -10.46
C ASP A 457 6.97 -8.28 -11.43
N ILE A 458 7.12 -7.52 -12.52
CA ILE A 458 6.09 -7.40 -13.55
C ILE A 458 5.78 -8.76 -14.16
N LYS A 459 6.80 -9.53 -14.53
CA LYS A 459 6.62 -10.87 -15.10
C LYS A 459 5.93 -11.84 -14.13
N ARG A 460 6.17 -11.68 -12.85
CA ARG A 460 5.55 -12.49 -11.79
C ARG A 460 4.11 -12.09 -11.52
N LEU A 461 3.81 -10.79 -11.47
CA LEU A 461 2.52 -10.25 -11.01
C LEU A 461 1.50 -10.02 -12.13
N CYS A 462 1.96 -9.65 -13.32
CA CYS A 462 1.10 -9.25 -14.45
C CYS A 462 1.22 -10.27 -15.58
N LYS A 463 0.65 -11.47 -15.38
CA LYS A 463 0.69 -12.61 -16.33
C LYS A 463 -0.37 -12.48 -17.43
#